data_8e2c4f98a02418bed5c52c1be138c90d
#
_entry.id   8e2c4f98a02418bed5c52c1be138c90d
#
_cell.length_a   1.000
_cell.length_b   1.000
_cell.length_c   1.000
_cell.angle_alpha   90.00
_cell.angle_beta   90.00
_cell.angle_gamma   90.00
#
_symmetry.space_group_name_H-M   'P 1'
#
loop_
_entity.id
_entity.type
_entity.pdbx_description
1 polymer ?
#
loop_
_entity_poly.entity_id
_entity_poly.type
_entity_poly.pdbx_seq_one_letter_code
_entity_poly.pdbx_strand_id
1 'polypeptide(L)'
;KDFTKRRMLHVVLPLFIVSIIAFLDRVNIAYAGLTMKENLPWLTPEVFGMGAGIFFIGYVLFEVPASLIAARCNAMHWVARIMFSWGLVCILMTTMTTELEFYIYRFLLGLCEASLYPVIYSLLIPNWFLPKERAKAISLMLTSLLFSNIIGGPLAGILLDTTFFGLHGWRTLFIVEAIPAVIFAFIFAFWMKERPDHASWVTDAEKA
;
A
#
# COMPACT_ATOMS: atom_id res chain seq x y z
N LYS A 1 -7.33 -29.86 -5.53
CA LYS A 1 -7.86 -28.67 -6.27
C LYS A 1 -8.51 -27.65 -5.32
N ASP A 2 -9.20 -28.08 -4.26
CA ASP A 2 -9.87 -27.16 -3.33
C ASP A 2 -8.89 -26.36 -2.45
N PHE A 3 -7.82 -26.97 -1.98
CA PHE A 3 -6.83 -26.28 -1.14
C PHE A 3 -6.14 -25.13 -1.91
N THR A 4 -5.77 -25.34 -3.17
CA THR A 4 -5.19 -24.27 -3.99
C THR A 4 -6.16 -23.11 -4.18
N LYS A 5 -7.45 -23.37 -4.40
CA LYS A 5 -8.47 -22.32 -4.50
C LYS A 5 -8.62 -21.56 -3.19
N ARG A 6 -8.64 -22.27 -2.05
CA ARG A 6 -8.73 -21.63 -0.71
C ARG A 6 -7.51 -20.76 -0.41
N ARG A 7 -6.29 -21.20 -0.72
CA ARG A 7 -5.08 -20.36 -0.62
C ARG A 7 -5.15 -19.12 -1.50
N MET A 8 -5.63 -19.26 -2.74
CA MET A 8 -5.80 -18.11 -3.63
C MET A 8 -6.79 -17.08 -3.05
N LEU A 9 -7.91 -17.53 -2.49
CA LEU A 9 -8.91 -16.64 -1.91
C LEU A 9 -8.50 -16.02 -0.56
N HIS A 10 -7.87 -16.79 0.33
CA HIS A 10 -7.58 -16.32 1.68
C HIS A 10 -6.21 -15.65 1.81
N VAL A 11 -5.31 -15.85 0.86
CA VAL A 11 -3.96 -15.28 0.90
C VAL A 11 -3.73 -14.32 -0.27
N VAL A 12 -3.86 -14.82 -1.52
CA VAL A 12 -3.50 -14.00 -2.69
C VAL A 12 -4.48 -12.87 -2.91
N LEU A 13 -5.78 -13.09 -2.75
CA LEU A 13 -6.79 -12.05 -2.98
C LEU A 13 -6.64 -10.86 -2.01
N PRO A 14 -6.49 -11.03 -0.69
CA PRO A 14 -6.21 -9.89 0.21
C PRO A 14 -4.90 -9.18 -0.13
N LEU A 15 -3.83 -9.90 -0.43
CA LEU A 15 -2.55 -9.31 -0.84
C LEU A 15 -2.68 -8.55 -2.18
N PHE A 16 -3.48 -9.08 -3.11
CA PHE A 16 -3.78 -8.43 -4.39
C PHE A 16 -4.51 -7.10 -4.19
N ILE A 17 -5.53 -7.08 -3.30
CA ILE A 17 -6.26 -5.86 -2.97
C ILE A 17 -5.32 -4.83 -2.31
N VAL A 18 -4.48 -5.26 -1.38
CA VAL A 18 -3.45 -4.40 -0.76
C VAL A 18 -2.52 -3.82 -1.82
N SER A 19 -2.11 -4.64 -2.80
CA SER A 19 -1.26 -4.16 -3.89
C SER A 19 -1.97 -3.13 -4.77
N ILE A 20 -3.28 -3.28 -5.03
CA ILE A 20 -4.07 -2.26 -5.74
C ILE A 20 -4.06 -0.95 -4.94
N ILE A 21 -4.35 -1.01 -3.63
CA ILE A 21 -4.37 0.17 -2.75
C ILE A 21 -3.00 0.86 -2.75
N ALA A 22 -1.91 0.09 -2.62
CA ALA A 22 -0.55 0.63 -2.61
C ALA A 22 -0.16 1.29 -3.95
N PHE A 23 -0.56 0.72 -5.08
CA PHE A 23 -0.32 1.34 -6.38
C PHE A 23 -1.20 2.57 -6.63
N LEU A 24 -2.45 2.58 -6.15
CA LEU A 24 -3.32 3.76 -6.18
C LEU A 24 -2.65 4.92 -5.45
N ASP A 25 -2.19 4.72 -4.23
CA ASP A 25 -1.53 5.76 -3.44
C ASP A 25 -0.31 6.37 -4.16
N ARG A 26 0.50 5.53 -4.82
CA ARG A 26 1.68 6.01 -5.58
C ARG A 26 1.34 6.89 -6.76
N VAL A 27 0.23 6.65 -7.45
CA VAL A 27 -0.17 7.45 -8.61
C VAL A 27 -1.00 8.66 -8.23
N ASN A 28 -1.62 8.65 -7.06
CA ASN A 28 -2.54 9.69 -6.59
C ASN A 28 -1.91 11.05 -6.45
N ILE A 29 -0.64 11.12 -6.04
CA ILE A 29 0.08 12.39 -5.96
C ILE A 29 0.10 13.09 -7.34
N ALA A 30 0.17 12.34 -8.44
CA ALA A 30 0.13 12.92 -9.78
C ALA A 30 -1.25 13.50 -10.10
N TYR A 31 -2.32 12.81 -9.72
CA TYR A 31 -3.69 13.32 -9.88
C TYR A 31 -3.97 14.51 -8.96
N ALA A 32 -3.61 14.39 -7.67
CA ALA A 32 -3.78 15.47 -6.69
C ALA A 32 -3.04 16.75 -7.13
N GLY A 33 -1.84 16.62 -7.69
CA GLY A 33 -1.02 17.72 -8.17
C GLY A 33 -1.71 18.60 -9.23
N LEU A 34 -2.73 18.09 -9.93
CA LEU A 34 -3.50 18.88 -10.88
C LEU A 34 -4.29 20.01 -10.21
N THR A 35 -4.86 19.75 -9.05
CA THR A 35 -5.70 20.70 -8.30
C THR A 35 -5.01 21.32 -7.08
N MET A 36 -3.99 20.65 -6.52
CA MET A 36 -3.23 21.15 -5.37
C MET A 36 -2.62 22.54 -5.61
N LYS A 37 -2.15 22.80 -6.82
CA LYS A 37 -1.53 24.09 -7.21
C LYS A 37 -2.45 25.28 -7.02
N GLU A 38 -3.75 25.09 -7.16
CA GLU A 38 -4.75 26.16 -6.98
C GLU A 38 -4.88 26.60 -5.54
N ASN A 39 -4.62 25.68 -4.59
CA ASN A 39 -4.78 25.91 -3.15
C ASN A 39 -3.44 26.11 -2.43
N LEU A 40 -2.32 25.71 -3.04
CA LEU A 40 -0.99 25.73 -2.45
C LEU A 40 -0.04 26.53 -3.37
N PRO A 41 0.04 27.87 -3.22
CA PRO A 41 0.83 28.73 -4.10
C PRO A 41 2.32 28.38 -4.14
N TRP A 42 2.85 27.77 -3.08
CA TRP A 42 4.24 27.33 -2.96
C TRP A 42 4.54 26.04 -3.78
N LEU A 43 3.52 25.32 -4.24
CA LEU A 43 3.68 24.06 -4.95
C LEU A 43 4.02 24.32 -6.42
N THR A 44 5.27 24.73 -6.69
CA THR A 44 5.78 24.85 -8.04
C THR A 44 6.05 23.47 -8.67
N PRO A 45 6.22 23.36 -10.01
CA PRO A 45 6.61 22.10 -10.66
C PRO A 45 7.91 21.51 -10.09
N GLU A 46 8.87 22.36 -9.71
CA GLU A 46 10.14 21.95 -9.12
C GLU A 46 9.94 21.36 -7.74
N VAL A 47 9.16 22.00 -6.86
CA VAL A 47 8.80 21.52 -5.53
C VAL A 47 8.04 20.20 -5.64
N PHE A 48 7.10 20.10 -6.55
CA PHE A 48 6.34 18.87 -6.78
C PHE A 48 7.25 17.72 -7.23
N GLY A 49 8.15 17.98 -8.21
CA GLY A 49 9.11 16.99 -8.70
C GLY A 49 10.09 16.55 -7.61
N MET A 50 10.58 17.47 -6.79
CA MET A 50 11.45 17.18 -5.66
C MET A 50 10.72 16.28 -4.62
N GLY A 51 9.49 16.62 -4.24
CA GLY A 51 8.69 15.82 -3.31
C GLY A 51 8.37 14.43 -3.84
N ALA A 52 8.13 14.28 -5.15
CA ALA A 52 7.99 12.98 -5.79
C ALA A 52 9.28 12.15 -5.68
N GLY A 53 10.45 12.77 -5.88
CA GLY A 53 11.76 12.13 -5.74
C GLY A 53 12.10 11.76 -4.30
N ILE A 54 11.82 12.62 -3.32
CA ILE A 54 12.08 12.40 -1.89
C ILE A 54 11.36 11.14 -1.38
N PHE A 55 10.16 10.84 -1.86
CA PHE A 55 9.48 9.59 -1.56
C PHE A 55 10.35 8.38 -1.88
N PHE A 56 10.94 8.34 -3.07
CA PHE A 56 11.78 7.21 -3.48
C PHE A 56 13.10 7.15 -2.69
N ILE A 57 13.64 8.28 -2.26
CA ILE A 57 14.82 8.28 -1.38
C ILE A 57 14.48 7.58 -0.05
N GLY A 58 13.37 7.96 0.59
CA GLY A 58 12.89 7.30 1.81
C GLY A 58 12.63 5.81 1.61
N TYR A 59 11.98 5.46 0.50
CA TYR A 59 11.65 4.08 0.13
C TYR A 59 12.92 3.22 -0.01
N VAL A 60 13.88 3.63 -0.84
CA VAL A 60 15.11 2.86 -1.12
C VAL A 60 16.00 2.74 0.11
N LEU A 61 16.16 3.81 0.88
CA LEU A 61 16.98 3.80 2.09
C LEU A 61 16.46 2.78 3.13
N PHE A 62 15.14 2.63 3.21
CA PHE A 62 14.53 1.80 4.24
C PHE A 62 14.10 0.41 3.75
N GLU A 63 14.07 0.14 2.47
CA GLU A 63 13.61 -1.12 1.89
C GLU A 63 14.40 -2.33 2.41
N VAL A 64 15.73 -2.27 2.38
CA VAL A 64 16.60 -3.37 2.85
C VAL A 64 16.56 -3.49 4.38
N PRO A 65 16.80 -2.44 5.18
CA PRO A 65 16.70 -2.52 6.64
C PRO A 65 15.34 -3.04 7.12
N ALA A 66 14.25 -2.52 6.56
CA ALA A 66 12.90 -2.92 6.93
C ALA A 66 12.60 -4.38 6.57
N SER A 67 13.10 -4.87 5.43
CA SER A 67 12.94 -6.27 5.01
C SER A 67 13.70 -7.23 5.94
N LEU A 68 14.89 -6.85 6.41
CA LEU A 68 15.66 -7.63 7.37
C LEU A 68 14.99 -7.71 8.74
N ILE A 69 14.37 -6.61 9.18
CA ILE A 69 13.58 -6.60 10.41
C ILE A 69 12.33 -7.46 10.24
N ALA A 70 11.62 -7.33 9.11
CA ALA A 70 10.42 -8.12 8.81
C ALA A 70 10.70 -9.63 8.83
N ALA A 71 11.86 -10.06 8.35
CA ALA A 71 12.26 -11.46 8.37
C ALA A 71 12.44 -12.05 9.79
N ARG A 72 12.60 -11.19 10.80
CA ARG A 72 12.72 -11.58 12.23
C ARG A 72 11.41 -11.44 13.00
N CYS A 73 10.41 -10.86 12.37
CA CYS A 73 9.08 -10.62 12.95
C CYS A 73 8.02 -11.46 12.22
N ASN A 74 6.78 -11.40 12.70
CA ASN A 74 5.67 -11.96 11.93
C ASN A 74 5.40 -11.09 10.69
N ALA A 75 5.53 -11.68 9.50
CA ALA A 75 5.44 -10.96 8.23
C ALA A 75 4.04 -10.33 8.00
N MET A 76 2.96 -10.96 8.47
CA MET A 76 1.60 -10.40 8.37
C MET A 76 1.43 -9.17 9.27
N HIS A 77 1.92 -9.22 10.51
CA HIS A 77 1.92 -8.06 11.40
C HIS A 77 2.80 -6.93 10.85
N TRP A 78 3.89 -7.28 10.16
CA TRP A 78 4.74 -6.29 9.52
C TRP A 78 4.03 -5.57 8.36
N VAL A 79 3.30 -6.31 7.52
CA VAL A 79 2.44 -5.72 6.48
C VAL A 79 1.35 -4.85 7.11
N ALA A 80 0.71 -5.31 8.18
CA ALA A 80 -0.28 -4.52 8.92
C ALA A 80 0.31 -3.20 9.43
N ARG A 81 1.53 -3.23 10.00
CA ARG A 81 2.24 -2.03 10.42
C ARG A 81 2.51 -1.07 9.25
N ILE A 82 2.98 -1.60 8.11
CA ILE A 82 3.22 -0.81 6.91
C ILE A 82 1.94 -0.07 6.51
N MET A 83 0.84 -0.79 6.37
CA MET A 83 -0.44 -0.23 5.94
C MET A 83 -1.00 0.80 6.92
N PHE A 84 -0.89 0.53 8.22
CA PHE A 84 -1.34 1.46 9.25
C PHE A 84 -0.52 2.76 9.25
N SER A 85 0.81 2.65 9.28
CA SER A 85 1.70 3.82 9.29
C SER A 85 1.60 4.64 8.01
N TRP A 86 1.51 3.97 6.86
CA TRP A 86 1.28 4.62 5.57
C TRP A 86 -0.06 5.34 5.54
N GLY A 87 -1.17 4.67 5.89
CA GLY A 87 -2.49 5.31 5.94
C GLY A 87 -2.52 6.54 6.86
N LEU A 88 -1.81 6.48 8.00
CA LEU A 88 -1.69 7.63 8.90
C LEU A 88 -0.93 8.80 8.23
N VAL A 89 0.16 8.54 7.53
CA VAL A 89 0.91 9.59 6.81
C VAL A 89 0.08 10.19 5.67
N CYS A 90 -0.71 9.39 4.95
CA CYS A 90 -1.65 9.91 3.94
C CYS A 90 -2.67 10.87 4.56
N ILE A 91 -3.20 10.57 5.74
CA ILE A 91 -4.08 11.50 6.46
C ILE A 91 -3.32 12.77 6.84
N LEU A 92 -2.09 12.66 7.35
CA LEU A 92 -1.26 13.82 7.69
C LEU A 92 -0.96 14.70 6.46
N MET A 93 -0.81 14.13 5.27
CA MET A 93 -0.63 14.91 4.04
C MET A 93 -1.79 15.87 3.76
N THR A 94 -2.99 15.59 4.26
CA THR A 94 -4.14 16.50 4.10
C THR A 94 -4.00 17.80 4.89
N THR A 95 -3.14 17.82 5.89
CA THR A 95 -2.93 18.99 6.77
C THR A 95 -1.79 19.90 6.31
N MET A 96 -1.04 19.52 5.28
CA MET A 96 0.13 20.27 4.83
C MET A 96 -0.22 21.70 4.37
N THR A 97 0.60 22.63 4.77
CA THR A 97 0.49 24.06 4.46
C THR A 97 1.78 24.65 3.91
N THR A 98 2.90 23.97 4.10
CA THR A 98 4.24 24.41 3.71
C THR A 98 4.97 23.40 2.83
N GLU A 99 5.93 23.87 2.06
CA GLU A 99 6.84 23.06 1.25
C GLU A 99 7.61 22.03 2.09
N LEU A 100 8.09 22.45 3.28
CA LEU A 100 8.84 21.56 4.16
C LEU A 100 7.98 20.41 4.68
N GLU A 101 6.72 20.67 5.05
CA GLU A 101 5.78 19.62 5.45
C GLU A 101 5.53 18.63 4.30
N PHE A 102 5.40 19.12 3.08
CA PHE A 102 5.25 18.26 1.90
C PHE A 102 6.45 17.31 1.75
N TYR A 103 7.69 17.82 1.83
CA TYR A 103 8.89 16.99 1.74
C TYR A 103 8.98 15.97 2.88
N ILE A 104 8.69 16.39 4.12
CA ILE A 104 8.72 15.51 5.28
C ILE A 104 7.69 14.38 5.12
N TYR A 105 6.45 14.70 4.76
CA TYR A 105 5.41 13.68 4.60
C TYR A 105 5.70 12.74 3.43
N ARG A 106 6.24 13.24 2.32
CA ARG A 106 6.66 12.41 1.20
C ARG A 106 7.79 11.45 1.59
N PHE A 107 8.78 11.92 2.35
CA PHE A 107 9.85 11.08 2.87
C PHE A 107 9.33 10.01 3.83
N LEU A 108 8.49 10.40 4.79
CA LEU A 108 7.87 9.48 5.74
C LEU A 108 6.99 8.44 5.04
N LEU A 109 6.24 8.82 4.00
CA LEU A 109 5.44 7.91 3.21
C LEU A 109 6.32 6.83 2.56
N GLY A 110 7.43 7.24 1.94
CA GLY A 110 8.42 6.32 1.39
C GLY A 110 8.98 5.34 2.43
N LEU A 111 9.35 5.84 3.62
CA LEU A 111 9.79 4.99 4.74
C LEU A 111 8.71 3.99 5.18
N CYS A 112 7.45 4.44 5.28
CA CYS A 112 6.34 3.61 5.76
C CYS A 112 6.00 2.50 4.77
N GLU A 113 6.00 2.78 3.46
CA GLU A 113 5.71 1.81 2.41
C GLU A 113 6.86 0.86 2.10
N ALA A 114 8.08 1.23 2.48
CA ALA A 114 9.27 0.42 2.21
C ALA A 114 9.10 -1.01 2.72
N SER A 115 9.61 -1.97 1.97
CA SER A 115 9.58 -3.41 2.24
C SER A 115 8.24 -4.14 2.04
N LEU A 116 7.15 -3.48 1.64
CA LEU A 116 5.88 -4.17 1.38
C LEU A 116 6.04 -5.32 0.38
N TYR A 117 6.56 -5.04 -0.81
CA TYR A 117 6.73 -6.04 -1.86
C TYR A 117 7.80 -7.08 -1.56
N PRO A 118 9.00 -6.71 -1.05
CA PRO A 118 9.96 -7.70 -0.57
C PRO A 118 9.38 -8.67 0.45
N VAL A 119 8.60 -8.20 1.42
CA VAL A 119 7.96 -9.07 2.42
C VAL A 119 6.92 -9.99 1.78
N ILE A 120 6.08 -9.48 0.88
CA ILE A 120 5.08 -10.31 0.17
C ILE A 120 5.78 -11.39 -0.65
N TYR A 121 6.78 -11.04 -1.46
CA TYR A 121 7.38 -11.96 -2.42
C TYR A 121 8.39 -12.92 -1.79
N SER A 122 9.14 -12.47 -0.78
CA SER A 122 10.22 -13.26 -0.18
C SER A 122 9.81 -14.01 1.10
N LEU A 123 8.76 -13.57 1.79
CA LEU A 123 8.32 -14.19 3.04
C LEU A 123 6.92 -14.81 2.91
N LEU A 124 5.90 -14.01 2.53
CA LEU A 124 4.52 -14.49 2.56
C LEU A 124 4.20 -15.51 1.48
N ILE A 125 4.51 -15.22 0.22
CA ILE A 125 4.24 -16.16 -0.88
C ILE A 125 5.01 -17.47 -0.69
N PRO A 126 6.31 -17.49 -0.32
CA PRO A 126 7.03 -18.74 -0.05
C PRO A 126 6.48 -19.57 1.11
N ASN A 127 5.88 -18.94 2.12
CA ASN A 127 5.28 -19.66 3.24
C ASN A 127 3.97 -20.39 2.87
N TRP A 128 3.27 -19.91 1.84
CA TRP A 128 1.97 -20.44 1.43
C TRP A 128 1.99 -21.24 0.12
N PHE A 129 3.01 -21.08 -0.71
CA PHE A 129 3.05 -21.67 -2.06
C PHE A 129 4.35 -22.43 -2.32
N LEU A 130 4.19 -23.61 -2.91
CA LEU A 130 5.31 -24.41 -3.39
C LEU A 130 6.09 -23.67 -4.49
N PRO A 131 7.40 -23.93 -4.67
CA PRO A 131 8.23 -23.21 -5.65
C PRO A 131 7.63 -23.12 -7.07
N LYS A 132 6.99 -24.19 -7.55
CA LYS A 132 6.32 -24.23 -8.86
C LYS A 132 5.03 -23.41 -8.96
N GLU A 133 4.44 -23.04 -7.83
CA GLU A 133 3.20 -22.26 -7.78
C GLU A 133 3.47 -20.75 -7.54
N ARG A 134 4.64 -20.42 -7.01
CA ARG A 134 5.02 -19.04 -6.64
C ARG A 134 4.97 -18.07 -7.82
N ALA A 135 5.49 -18.51 -8.97
CA ALA A 135 5.48 -17.69 -10.18
C ALA A 135 4.07 -17.26 -10.57
N LYS A 136 3.08 -18.15 -10.47
CA LYS A 136 1.68 -17.85 -10.75
C LYS A 136 1.10 -16.85 -9.75
N ALA A 137 1.37 -17.02 -8.45
CA ALA A 137 0.92 -16.10 -7.42
C ALA A 137 1.52 -14.69 -7.62
N ILE A 138 2.83 -14.61 -7.88
CA ILE A 138 3.53 -13.34 -8.14
C ILE A 138 3.00 -12.68 -9.42
N SER A 139 2.81 -13.42 -10.50
CA SER A 139 2.27 -12.87 -11.75
C SER A 139 0.88 -12.28 -11.55
N LEU A 140 0.02 -12.92 -10.74
CA LEU A 140 -1.29 -12.40 -10.40
C LEU A 140 -1.15 -11.09 -9.58
N MET A 141 -0.23 -11.05 -8.62
CA MET A 141 0.05 -9.85 -7.84
C MET A 141 0.49 -8.67 -8.74
N LEU A 142 1.33 -8.93 -9.74
CA LEU A 142 1.78 -7.89 -10.68
C LEU A 142 0.64 -7.31 -11.54
N THR A 143 -0.43 -8.07 -11.79
CA THR A 143 -1.59 -7.53 -12.52
C THR A 143 -2.34 -6.46 -11.72
N SER A 144 -2.14 -6.37 -10.39
CA SER A 144 -2.72 -5.32 -9.55
C SER A 144 -2.35 -3.90 -10.01
N LEU A 145 -1.16 -3.74 -10.62
CA LEU A 145 -0.74 -2.47 -11.22
C LEU A 145 -1.68 -2.01 -12.33
N LEU A 146 -2.12 -2.95 -13.18
CA LEU A 146 -3.06 -2.64 -14.26
C LEU A 146 -4.42 -2.24 -13.70
N PHE A 147 -4.92 -2.99 -12.71
CA PHE A 147 -6.19 -2.68 -12.05
C PHE A 147 -6.14 -1.33 -11.32
N SER A 148 -5.04 -0.99 -10.66
CA SER A 148 -4.90 0.30 -9.98
C SER A 148 -4.95 1.47 -10.97
N ASN A 149 -4.33 1.34 -12.15
CA ASN A 149 -4.40 2.38 -13.17
C ASN A 149 -5.81 2.52 -13.78
N ILE A 150 -6.50 1.40 -14.00
CA ILE A 150 -7.90 1.41 -14.53
C ILE A 150 -8.85 2.08 -13.53
N ILE A 151 -8.68 1.81 -12.23
CA ILE A 151 -9.55 2.33 -11.17
C ILE A 151 -9.13 3.76 -10.78
N GLY A 152 -7.82 4.04 -10.73
CA GLY A 152 -7.26 5.27 -10.17
C GLY A 152 -7.69 6.53 -10.92
N GLY A 153 -7.66 6.52 -12.24
CA GLY A 153 -8.07 7.68 -13.04
C GLY A 153 -9.52 8.11 -12.81
N PRO A 154 -10.51 7.23 -13.01
CA PRO A 154 -11.91 7.55 -12.73
C PRO A 154 -12.18 7.92 -11.27
N LEU A 155 -11.57 7.21 -10.32
CA LEU A 155 -11.71 7.50 -8.89
C LEU A 155 -11.16 8.88 -8.54
N ALA A 156 -9.96 9.19 -8.99
CA ALA A 156 -9.35 10.51 -8.80
C ALA A 156 -10.19 11.62 -9.45
N GLY A 157 -10.69 11.42 -10.68
CA GLY A 157 -11.56 12.39 -11.34
C GLY A 157 -12.81 12.72 -10.52
N ILE A 158 -13.51 11.71 -10.02
CA ILE A 158 -14.72 11.92 -9.18
C ILE A 158 -14.34 12.64 -7.87
N LEU A 159 -13.25 12.23 -7.20
CA LEU A 159 -12.90 12.78 -5.89
C LEU A 159 -12.32 14.20 -5.97
N LEU A 160 -11.59 14.53 -7.04
CA LEU A 160 -11.03 15.87 -7.23
C LEU A 160 -12.10 16.92 -7.50
N ASP A 161 -13.21 16.53 -8.15
CA ASP A 161 -14.36 17.42 -8.44
C ASP A 161 -15.31 17.57 -7.24
N THR A 162 -15.14 16.75 -6.19
CA THR A 162 -16.03 16.78 -5.01
C THR A 162 -15.40 17.56 -3.86
N THR A 163 -16.22 18.36 -3.19
CA THR A 163 -15.89 18.95 -1.88
C THR A 163 -16.57 18.13 -0.79
N PHE A 164 -15.79 17.27 -0.11
CA PHE A 164 -16.31 16.46 0.99
C PHE A 164 -16.01 17.17 2.32
N PHE A 165 -17.01 17.42 3.16
CA PHE A 165 -16.89 18.17 4.42
C PHE A 165 -16.20 19.54 4.27
N GLY A 166 -16.34 20.22 3.14
CA GLY A 166 -15.70 21.51 2.89
C GLY A 166 -14.18 21.42 2.60
N LEU A 167 -13.65 20.22 2.42
CA LEU A 167 -12.26 19.99 2.03
C LEU A 167 -12.11 20.06 0.51
N HIS A 168 -10.98 20.60 0.06
CA HIS A 168 -10.61 20.56 -1.36
C HIS A 168 -10.47 19.11 -1.86
N GLY A 169 -10.82 18.84 -3.12
CA GLY A 169 -10.85 17.51 -3.71
C GLY A 169 -9.57 16.69 -3.51
N TRP A 170 -8.37 17.30 -3.62
CA TRP A 170 -7.11 16.60 -3.39
C TRP A 170 -6.96 16.08 -1.94
N ARG A 171 -7.48 16.81 -0.93
CA ARG A 171 -7.51 16.34 0.47
C ARG A 171 -8.46 15.16 0.63
N THR A 172 -9.63 15.25 -0.02
CA THR A 172 -10.61 14.15 -0.07
C THR A 172 -9.99 12.88 -0.67
N LEU A 173 -9.22 13.02 -1.75
CA LEU A 173 -8.52 11.92 -2.40
C LEU A 173 -7.61 11.17 -1.41
N PHE A 174 -6.72 11.87 -0.71
CA PHE A 174 -5.83 11.24 0.28
C PHE A 174 -6.57 10.57 1.44
N ILE A 175 -7.67 11.17 1.93
CA ILE A 175 -8.47 10.56 3.01
C ILE A 175 -9.15 9.27 2.52
N VAL A 176 -9.80 9.32 1.37
CA VAL A 176 -10.54 8.17 0.83
C VAL A 176 -9.62 6.99 0.56
N GLU A 177 -8.38 7.24 0.19
CA GLU A 177 -7.39 6.20 -0.06
C GLU A 177 -6.68 5.70 1.18
N ALA A 178 -6.54 6.55 2.21
CA ALA A 178 -6.03 6.13 3.51
C ALA A 178 -6.97 5.15 4.23
N ILE A 179 -8.30 5.32 4.08
CA ILE A 179 -9.30 4.48 4.76
C ILE A 179 -9.13 2.99 4.45
N PRO A 180 -9.09 2.53 3.18
CA PRO A 180 -8.84 1.13 2.87
C PRO A 180 -7.51 0.62 3.44
N ALA A 181 -6.44 1.41 3.40
CA ALA A 181 -5.14 1.03 3.96
C ALA A 181 -5.25 0.73 5.46
N VAL A 182 -5.90 1.60 6.23
CA VAL A 182 -6.12 1.40 7.67
C VAL A 182 -7.03 0.20 7.94
N ILE A 183 -8.12 0.02 7.20
CA ILE A 183 -9.03 -1.14 7.35
C ILE A 183 -8.26 -2.44 7.11
N PHE A 184 -7.50 -2.53 6.02
CA PHE A 184 -6.71 -3.72 5.71
C PHE A 184 -5.57 -3.94 6.70
N ALA A 185 -5.01 -2.90 7.32
CA ALA A 185 -4.05 -3.04 8.41
C ALA A 185 -4.64 -3.88 9.56
N PHE A 186 -5.86 -3.59 9.98
CA PHE A 186 -6.55 -4.38 11.02
C PHE A 186 -6.87 -5.80 10.55
N ILE A 187 -7.32 -6.00 9.30
CA ILE A 187 -7.57 -7.33 8.72
C ILE A 187 -6.28 -8.16 8.76
N PHE A 188 -5.14 -7.60 8.35
CA PHE A 188 -3.86 -8.29 8.38
C PHE A 188 -3.36 -8.57 9.79
N ALA A 189 -3.56 -7.63 10.72
CA ALA A 189 -3.13 -7.81 12.11
C ALA A 189 -3.90 -8.94 12.81
N PHE A 190 -5.20 -9.06 12.58
CA PHE A 190 -6.05 -9.94 13.39
C PHE A 190 -6.51 -11.20 12.66
N TRP A 191 -6.73 -11.14 11.36
CA TRP A 191 -7.35 -12.25 10.62
C TRP A 191 -6.37 -13.03 9.74
N MET A 192 -5.39 -12.37 9.14
CA MET A 192 -4.43 -13.03 8.25
C MET A 192 -3.36 -13.78 9.06
N LYS A 193 -2.99 -14.97 8.58
CA LYS A 193 -1.95 -15.80 9.21
C LYS A 193 -0.73 -15.90 8.30
N GLU A 194 0.45 -15.88 8.91
CA GLU A 194 1.72 -15.92 8.20
C GLU A 194 1.98 -17.29 7.55
N ARG A 195 1.51 -18.37 8.18
CA ARG A 195 1.75 -19.77 7.76
C ARG A 195 0.48 -20.59 7.80
N PRO A 196 0.41 -21.67 6.99
CA PRO A 196 -0.72 -22.61 7.02
C PRO A 196 -0.98 -23.22 8.40
N ASP A 197 0.07 -23.49 9.17
CA ASP A 197 -0.03 -24.13 10.50
C ASP A 197 -0.90 -23.36 11.48
N HIS A 198 -0.94 -22.04 11.35
CA HIS A 198 -1.69 -21.15 12.22
C HIS A 198 -3.09 -20.81 11.68
N ALA A 199 -3.45 -21.31 10.50
CA ALA A 199 -4.71 -20.98 9.84
C ALA A 199 -5.80 -21.98 10.19
N SER A 200 -6.90 -21.49 10.79
CA SER A 200 -8.03 -22.32 11.23
C SER A 200 -8.81 -22.96 10.07
N TRP A 201 -8.70 -22.41 8.86
CA TRP A 201 -9.37 -22.92 7.66
C TRP A 201 -8.56 -23.99 6.91
N VAL A 202 -7.33 -24.28 7.36
CA VAL A 202 -6.47 -25.34 6.81
C VAL A 202 -6.63 -26.60 7.62
N THR A 203 -6.89 -27.73 6.96
CA THR A 203 -7.02 -29.03 7.62
C THR A 203 -5.65 -29.60 7.97
N ASP A 204 -5.58 -30.47 8.98
CA ASP A 204 -4.31 -31.05 9.45
C ASP A 204 -3.60 -31.86 8.35
N ALA A 205 -4.36 -32.49 7.46
CA ALA A 205 -3.82 -33.17 6.28
C ALA A 205 -3.22 -32.22 5.21
N GLU A 206 -3.59 -30.94 5.23
CA GLU A 206 -3.08 -29.92 4.30
C GLU A 206 -1.89 -29.13 4.89
N LYS A 207 -1.63 -29.28 6.19
CA LYS A 207 -0.48 -28.68 6.88
C LYS A 207 0.79 -29.52 6.75
N ALA A 208 0.64 -30.82 6.48
CA ALA A 208 1.74 -31.76 6.27
C ALA A 208 2.31 -31.65 4.85
#